data_d51a0ee96db1814c5bc911feb56f4e28
#
_entry.id   d51a0ee96db1814c5bc911feb56f4e28
#
_cell.length_a   1.000
_cell.length_b   1.000
_cell.length_c   1.000
_cell.angle_alpha   90.00
_cell.angle_beta   90.00
_cell.angle_gamma   90.00
#
_symmetry.space_group_name_H-M   'P 1'
#
loop_
_entity.id
_entity.type
_entity.pdbx_description
1 polymer ?
#
loop_
_entity_poly.entity_id
_entity_poly.type
_entity_poly.pdbx_seq_one_letter_code
_entity_poly.pdbx_strand_id
1 'polypeptide(L)'
;YHLISCPVVDAAGRLVGVITIDDAMNVLDEEHEEDLLRLAGVGDDESLSAGPFATARARLPWLAVNLVTASLSALVISAFEATIAALVVLAALMPIVASTGGIAGTQSLAVAVRALATRSLTSANARRVVLRELGAGVLNGLGLALILGVAGAVILGQPMLGVVLGLAMIVNQVVAAMGGVLMPLALNRM
;
A
#
# COMPACT_ATOMS: atom_id res chain seq x y z
N TYR A 1 -3.85 25.69 23.93
CA TYR A 1 -2.76 26.25 24.75
C TYR A 1 -1.48 26.22 23.92
N HIS A 2 -0.86 27.39 23.70
CA HIS A 2 0.44 27.48 23.00
C HIS A 2 1.57 27.33 24.04
N LEU A 3 1.78 26.10 24.53
CA LEU A 3 2.84 25.82 25.48
C LEU A 3 4.17 25.64 24.75
N ILE A 4 5.19 26.41 25.11
CA ILE A 4 6.56 26.30 24.59
C ILE A 4 7.31 25.19 25.33
N SER A 5 6.91 24.89 26.57
CA SER A 5 7.47 23.81 27.38
C SER A 5 6.44 23.25 28.34
N CYS A 6 6.59 21.98 28.71
CA CYS A 6 5.72 21.27 29.65
C CYS A 6 6.58 20.66 30.78
N PRO A 7 6.30 20.93 32.06
CA PRO A 7 7.02 20.31 33.16
C PRO A 7 6.62 18.82 33.31
N VAL A 8 7.60 17.98 33.55
CA VAL A 8 7.43 16.57 33.90
C VAL A 8 7.61 16.38 35.38
N VAL A 9 6.62 15.81 36.04
CA VAL A 9 6.64 15.55 37.47
C VAL A 9 6.58 14.07 37.80
N ASP A 10 7.19 13.62 38.88
CA ASP A 10 7.09 12.26 39.37
C ASP A 10 5.72 12.02 40.08
N ALA A 11 5.49 10.78 40.51
CA ALA A 11 4.27 10.41 41.23
C ALA A 11 4.07 11.16 42.55
N ALA A 12 5.14 11.78 43.11
CA ALA A 12 5.11 12.61 44.31
C ALA A 12 4.94 14.10 43.99
N GLY A 13 4.74 14.50 42.72
CA GLY A 13 4.55 15.87 42.28
C GLY A 13 5.85 16.69 42.21
N ARG A 14 7.02 16.05 42.26
CA ARG A 14 8.31 16.76 42.16
C ARG A 14 8.74 16.86 40.70
N LEU A 15 9.25 18.05 40.34
CA LEU A 15 9.76 18.31 39.00
C LEU A 15 10.94 17.36 38.68
N VAL A 16 10.83 16.57 37.66
CA VAL A 16 11.85 15.61 37.18
C VAL A 16 12.53 16.12 35.92
N GLY A 17 11.82 16.91 35.10
CA GLY A 17 12.35 17.46 33.87
C GLY A 17 11.37 18.42 33.20
N VAL A 18 11.73 18.87 32.03
CA VAL A 18 10.89 19.72 31.17
C VAL A 18 11.00 19.18 29.73
N ILE A 19 9.86 19.01 29.07
CA ILE A 19 9.80 18.72 27.63
C ILE A 19 9.61 20.07 26.93
N THR A 20 10.48 20.39 26.00
CA THR A 20 10.37 21.58 25.15
C THR A 20 9.64 21.29 23.86
N ILE A 21 9.23 22.34 23.14
CA ILE A 21 8.62 22.18 21.81
C ILE A 21 9.61 21.55 20.83
N ASP A 22 10.90 21.83 20.99
CA ASP A 22 11.95 21.26 20.12
C ASP A 22 12.11 19.76 20.36
N ASP A 23 12.00 19.29 21.61
CA ASP A 23 11.99 17.85 21.93
C ASP A 23 10.78 17.17 21.28
N ALA A 24 9.60 17.80 21.36
CA ALA A 24 8.38 17.27 20.73
C ALA A 24 8.47 17.25 19.21
N MET A 25 9.14 18.23 18.59
CA MET A 25 9.37 18.24 17.14
C MET A 25 10.32 17.13 16.72
N ASN A 26 11.42 16.91 17.45
CA ASN A 26 12.34 15.81 17.16
C ASN A 26 11.65 14.45 17.22
N VAL A 27 10.82 14.20 18.25
CA VAL A 27 10.05 12.96 18.37
C VAL A 27 9.07 12.80 17.19
N LEU A 28 8.42 13.90 16.76
CA LEU A 28 7.54 13.84 15.59
C LEU A 28 8.29 13.54 14.29
N ASP A 29 9.48 14.07 14.11
CA ASP A 29 10.31 13.80 12.95
C ASP A 29 10.79 12.34 12.95
N GLU A 30 11.22 11.81 14.11
CA GLU A 30 11.58 10.39 14.28
C GLU A 30 10.41 9.48 13.98
N GLU A 31 9.21 9.73 14.50
CA GLU A 31 7.98 8.97 14.20
C GLU A 31 7.63 9.00 12.70
N HIS A 32 7.80 10.16 12.05
CA HIS A 32 7.56 10.26 10.61
C HIS A 32 8.55 9.43 9.79
N GLU A 33 9.84 9.40 10.18
CA GLU A 33 10.85 8.58 9.53
C GLU A 33 10.55 7.08 9.72
N GLU A 34 10.19 6.65 10.93
CA GLU A 34 9.78 5.28 11.21
C GLU A 34 8.57 4.86 10.37
N ASP A 35 7.54 5.72 10.26
CA ASP A 35 6.37 5.44 9.46
C ASP A 35 6.72 5.23 7.97
N LEU A 36 7.66 6.02 7.43
CA LEU A 36 8.13 5.85 6.06
C LEU A 36 8.85 4.51 5.86
N LEU A 37 9.71 4.11 6.80
CA LEU A 37 10.43 2.83 6.76
C LEU A 37 9.47 1.65 6.87
N ARG A 38 8.49 1.72 7.77
CA ARG A 38 7.45 0.69 7.94
C ARG A 38 6.59 0.52 6.68
N LEU A 39 6.23 1.61 6.00
CA LEU A 39 5.51 1.55 4.72
C LEU A 39 6.31 0.84 3.62
N ALA A 40 7.64 0.97 3.66
CA ALA A 40 8.55 0.27 2.76
C ALA A 40 8.83 -1.19 3.17
N GLY A 41 8.33 -1.65 4.32
CA GLY A 41 8.61 -2.98 4.88
C GLY A 41 10.04 -3.12 5.42
N VAL A 42 10.63 -2.00 5.86
CA VAL A 42 11.96 -1.91 6.46
C VAL A 42 11.79 -1.76 7.97
N GLY A 43 12.65 -2.42 8.76
CA GLY A 43 12.60 -2.31 10.22
C GLY A 43 13.08 -0.94 10.73
N ASP A 44 12.57 -0.53 11.88
CA ASP A 44 12.83 0.77 12.51
C ASP A 44 14.32 0.99 12.86
N ASP A 45 15.07 -0.08 13.04
CA ASP A 45 16.49 -0.06 13.43
C ASP A 45 17.47 0.04 12.24
N GLU A 46 16.98 0.20 11.01
CA GLU A 46 17.86 0.24 9.84
C GLU A 46 18.59 1.57 9.74
N SER A 47 19.90 1.54 9.93
CA SER A 47 20.76 2.72 9.79
C SER A 47 21.64 2.63 8.53
N LEU A 48 21.96 3.77 7.94
CA LEU A 48 22.87 3.87 6.79
C LEU A 48 24.28 3.34 7.09
N SER A 49 24.65 3.23 8.38
CA SER A 49 25.93 2.68 8.84
C SER A 49 25.91 1.17 9.04
N ALA A 50 24.75 0.51 8.91
CA ALA A 50 24.61 -0.92 9.08
C ALA A 50 25.36 -1.68 7.97
N GLY A 51 26.05 -2.75 8.33
CA GLY A 51 26.72 -3.62 7.36
C GLY A 51 25.70 -4.42 6.53
N PRO A 52 26.09 -4.88 5.31
CA PRO A 52 25.17 -5.54 4.38
C PRO A 52 24.47 -6.78 4.96
N PHE A 53 25.13 -7.52 5.86
CA PHE A 53 24.55 -8.69 6.51
C PHE A 53 23.43 -8.32 7.49
N ALA A 54 23.62 -7.26 8.26
CA ALA A 54 22.60 -6.76 9.19
C ALA A 54 21.37 -6.27 8.44
N THR A 55 21.57 -5.47 7.39
CA THR A 55 20.52 -4.99 6.48
C THR A 55 19.74 -6.15 5.85
N ALA A 56 20.42 -7.15 5.30
CA ALA A 56 19.79 -8.30 4.70
C ALA A 56 18.92 -9.07 5.73
N ARG A 57 19.45 -9.28 6.93
CA ARG A 57 18.72 -9.97 8.00
C ARG A 57 17.46 -9.21 8.45
N ALA A 58 17.49 -7.89 8.49
CA ALA A 58 16.33 -7.06 8.85
C ALA A 58 15.22 -7.14 7.80
N ARG A 59 15.58 -7.17 6.50
CA ARG A 59 14.62 -7.18 5.39
C ARG A 59 14.11 -8.57 5.01
N LEU A 60 14.89 -9.63 5.26
CA LEU A 60 14.59 -10.99 4.82
C LEU A 60 13.21 -11.51 5.28
N PRO A 61 12.75 -11.30 6.53
CA PRO A 61 11.45 -11.76 6.97
C PRO A 61 10.31 -11.19 6.11
N TRP A 62 10.35 -9.89 5.82
CA TRP A 62 9.34 -9.25 4.98
C TRP A 62 9.39 -9.74 3.52
N LEU A 63 10.59 -9.91 2.98
CA LEU A 63 10.78 -10.49 1.65
C LEU A 63 10.28 -11.93 1.57
N ALA A 64 10.46 -12.72 2.63
CA ALA A 64 9.92 -14.08 2.70
C ALA A 64 8.38 -14.11 2.69
N VAL A 65 7.72 -13.22 3.42
CA VAL A 65 6.26 -13.06 3.37
C VAL A 65 5.81 -12.70 1.94
N ASN A 66 6.50 -11.76 1.30
CA ASN A 66 6.21 -11.39 -0.09
C ASN A 66 6.45 -12.57 -1.06
N LEU A 67 7.48 -13.38 -0.83
CA LEU A 67 7.73 -14.59 -1.65
C LEU A 67 6.59 -15.59 -1.53
N VAL A 68 6.06 -15.82 -0.32
CA VAL A 68 4.91 -16.70 -0.10
C VAL A 68 3.67 -16.18 -0.84
N THR A 69 3.36 -14.89 -0.73
CA THR A 69 2.20 -14.30 -1.43
C THR A 69 2.36 -14.34 -2.96
N ALA A 70 3.57 -14.11 -3.46
CA ALA A 70 3.89 -14.25 -4.89
C ALA A 70 3.74 -15.70 -5.35
N SER A 71 4.15 -16.68 -4.52
CA SER A 71 3.99 -18.11 -4.83
C SER A 71 2.52 -18.52 -4.90
N LEU A 72 1.66 -17.97 -4.03
CA LEU A 72 0.21 -18.18 -4.11
C LEU A 72 -0.36 -17.64 -5.43
N SER A 73 0.10 -16.47 -5.86
CA SER A 73 -0.29 -15.90 -7.16
C SER A 73 0.16 -16.80 -8.33
N ALA A 74 1.38 -17.34 -8.26
CA ALA A 74 1.90 -18.27 -9.26
C ALA A 74 1.07 -19.56 -9.34
N LEU A 75 0.59 -20.10 -8.21
CA LEU A 75 -0.31 -21.26 -8.18
C LEU A 75 -1.64 -20.98 -8.89
N VAL A 76 -2.21 -19.78 -8.72
CA VAL A 76 -3.42 -19.37 -9.43
C VAL A 76 -3.15 -19.31 -10.95
N ILE A 77 -2.02 -18.72 -11.35
CA ILE A 77 -1.61 -18.62 -12.76
C ILE A 77 -1.43 -20.01 -13.38
N SER A 78 -0.82 -20.96 -12.67
CA SER A 78 -0.59 -22.32 -13.15
C SER A 78 -1.91 -23.08 -13.40
N ALA A 79 -2.96 -22.77 -12.66
CA ALA A 79 -4.29 -23.36 -12.91
C ALA A 79 -4.89 -22.95 -14.27
N PHE A 80 -4.40 -21.86 -14.89
CA PHE A 80 -4.81 -21.38 -16.21
C PHE A 80 -3.76 -21.61 -17.31
N GLU A 81 -2.78 -22.49 -17.08
CA GLU A 81 -1.66 -22.76 -17.99
C GLU A 81 -2.12 -23.06 -19.42
N ALA A 82 -3.14 -23.92 -19.58
CA ALA A 82 -3.67 -24.26 -20.90
C ALA A 82 -4.24 -23.05 -21.66
N THR A 83 -4.90 -22.12 -20.95
CA THR A 83 -5.44 -20.89 -21.52
C THR A 83 -4.32 -19.93 -21.92
N ILE A 84 -3.29 -19.83 -21.09
CA ILE A 84 -2.12 -18.97 -21.35
C ILE A 84 -1.30 -19.53 -22.51
N ALA A 85 -1.14 -20.86 -22.60
CA ALA A 85 -0.46 -21.51 -23.71
C ALA A 85 -1.19 -21.30 -25.04
N ALA A 86 -2.54 -21.28 -25.04
CA ALA A 86 -3.32 -20.96 -26.20
C ALA A 86 -3.22 -19.49 -26.64
N LEU A 87 -2.98 -18.58 -25.72
CA LEU A 87 -2.89 -17.14 -25.96
C LEU A 87 -1.66 -16.56 -25.25
N VAL A 88 -0.47 -16.85 -25.74
CA VAL A 88 0.84 -16.49 -25.15
C VAL A 88 0.95 -14.98 -24.85
N VAL A 89 0.26 -14.14 -25.61
CA VAL A 89 0.22 -12.68 -25.38
C VAL A 89 -0.31 -12.33 -24.00
N LEU A 90 -1.16 -13.15 -23.39
CA LEU A 90 -1.63 -12.93 -22.01
C LEU A 90 -0.48 -12.93 -21.02
N ALA A 91 0.51 -13.82 -21.18
CA ALA A 91 1.69 -13.84 -20.31
C ALA A 91 2.49 -12.53 -20.34
N ALA A 92 2.57 -11.88 -21.52
CA ALA A 92 3.24 -10.59 -21.67
C ALA A 92 2.45 -9.42 -21.04
N LEU A 93 1.13 -9.54 -20.95
CA LEU A 93 0.24 -8.50 -20.42
C LEU A 93 0.03 -8.60 -18.90
N MET A 94 0.22 -9.78 -18.29
CA MET A 94 0.07 -9.98 -16.84
C MET A 94 0.90 -9.00 -15.99
N PRO A 95 2.20 -8.75 -16.27
CA PRO A 95 2.99 -7.82 -15.51
C PRO A 95 2.43 -6.39 -15.52
N ILE A 96 1.84 -5.96 -16.62
CA ILE A 96 1.24 -4.63 -16.76
C ILE A 96 0.05 -4.50 -15.81
N VAL A 97 -0.85 -5.48 -15.82
CA VAL A 97 -2.02 -5.49 -14.95
C VAL A 97 -1.60 -5.58 -13.48
N ALA A 98 -0.71 -6.49 -13.14
CA ALA A 98 -0.23 -6.68 -11.76
C ALA A 98 0.48 -5.43 -11.21
N SER A 99 1.36 -4.82 -12.00
CA SER A 99 2.11 -3.61 -11.60
C SER A 99 1.18 -2.42 -11.34
N THR A 100 0.21 -2.19 -12.22
CA THR A 100 -0.75 -1.08 -12.05
C THR A 100 -1.62 -1.26 -10.82
N GLY A 101 -2.04 -2.50 -10.49
CA GLY A 101 -2.74 -2.82 -9.26
C GLY A 101 -1.88 -2.61 -8.01
N GLY A 102 -0.62 -3.03 -8.04
CA GLY A 102 0.33 -2.80 -6.96
C GLY A 102 0.50 -1.30 -6.65
N ILE A 103 0.67 -0.48 -7.69
CA ILE A 103 0.77 0.99 -7.54
C ILE A 103 -0.52 1.58 -6.97
N ALA A 104 -1.68 1.20 -7.49
CA ALA A 104 -2.96 1.70 -6.98
C ALA A 104 -3.19 1.32 -5.51
N GLY A 105 -2.84 0.10 -5.13
CA GLY A 105 -2.93 -0.38 -3.75
C GLY A 105 -2.04 0.42 -2.81
N THR A 106 -0.79 0.69 -3.19
CA THR A 106 0.14 1.51 -2.38
C THR A 106 -0.32 2.96 -2.28
N GLN A 107 -0.90 3.55 -3.33
CA GLN A 107 -1.47 4.90 -3.28
C GLN A 107 -2.64 4.99 -2.28
N SER A 108 -3.58 4.04 -2.33
CA SER A 108 -4.70 3.99 -1.38
C SER A 108 -4.23 3.70 0.04
N LEU A 109 -3.22 2.84 0.22
CA LEU A 109 -2.58 2.55 1.50
C LEU A 109 -1.96 3.81 2.10
N ALA A 110 -1.16 4.55 1.35
CA ALA A 110 -0.51 5.76 1.83
C ALA A 110 -1.53 6.82 2.28
N VAL A 111 -2.63 7.00 1.53
CA VAL A 111 -3.72 7.90 1.92
C VAL A 111 -4.39 7.43 3.21
N ALA A 112 -4.66 6.13 3.36
CA ALA A 112 -5.31 5.57 4.54
C ALA A 112 -4.43 5.67 5.79
N VAL A 113 -3.13 5.32 5.70
CA VAL A 113 -2.16 5.42 6.80
C VAL A 113 -2.02 6.87 7.25
N ARG A 114 -1.83 7.81 6.31
CA ARG A 114 -1.79 9.24 6.62
C ARG A 114 -3.06 9.70 7.35
N ALA A 115 -4.23 9.26 6.88
CA ALA A 115 -5.50 9.64 7.49
C ALA A 115 -5.69 9.05 8.89
N LEU A 116 -5.10 7.90 9.19
CA LEU A 116 -5.04 7.31 10.54
C LEU A 116 -4.07 8.09 11.43
N ALA A 117 -2.86 8.36 10.97
CA ALA A 117 -1.84 9.10 11.70
C ALA A 117 -2.34 10.50 12.11
N THR A 118 -3.01 11.21 11.20
CA THR A 118 -3.60 12.53 11.47
C THR A 118 -4.94 12.48 12.23
N ARG A 119 -5.39 11.31 12.65
CA ARG A 119 -6.70 11.07 13.29
C ARG A 119 -7.90 11.62 12.49
N SER A 120 -7.72 11.86 11.20
CA SER A 120 -8.80 12.28 10.30
C SER A 120 -9.67 11.10 9.84
N LEU A 121 -9.18 9.87 9.94
CA LEU A 121 -9.93 8.64 9.70
C LEU A 121 -10.40 8.06 11.04
N THR A 122 -11.70 8.08 11.25
CA THR A 122 -12.38 7.58 12.44
C THR A 122 -13.38 6.49 12.08
N SER A 123 -13.82 5.69 13.04
CA SER A 123 -14.87 4.68 12.83
C SER A 123 -16.16 5.28 12.26
N ALA A 124 -16.45 6.54 12.60
CA ALA A 124 -17.65 7.25 12.13
C ALA A 124 -17.60 7.60 10.64
N ASN A 125 -16.40 7.88 10.08
CA ASN A 125 -16.25 8.28 8.67
C ASN A 125 -15.61 7.20 7.78
N ALA A 126 -15.16 6.07 8.36
CA ALA A 126 -14.47 4.99 7.65
C ALA A 126 -15.26 4.51 6.42
N ARG A 127 -16.58 4.32 6.54
CA ARG A 127 -17.42 3.92 5.41
C ARG A 127 -17.37 4.92 4.25
N ARG A 128 -17.39 6.22 4.55
CA ARG A 128 -17.30 7.28 3.52
C ARG A 128 -15.96 7.23 2.80
N VAL A 129 -14.87 7.01 3.53
CA VAL A 129 -13.52 6.92 2.96
C VAL A 129 -13.41 5.68 2.08
N VAL A 130 -13.88 4.51 2.53
CA VAL A 130 -13.89 3.28 1.73
C VAL A 130 -14.70 3.46 0.44
N LEU A 131 -15.89 4.04 0.51
CA LEU A 131 -16.72 4.29 -0.68
C LEU A 131 -16.08 5.29 -1.65
N ARG A 132 -15.37 6.30 -1.14
CA ARG A 132 -14.62 7.25 -1.95
C ARG A 132 -13.47 6.55 -2.70
N GLU A 133 -12.68 5.75 -2.00
CA GLU A 133 -11.57 5.00 -2.61
C GLU A 133 -12.08 3.94 -3.60
N LEU A 134 -13.20 3.28 -3.30
CA LEU A 134 -13.86 2.38 -4.24
C LEU A 134 -14.26 3.13 -5.52
N GLY A 135 -14.87 4.31 -5.40
CA GLY A 135 -15.22 5.17 -6.52
C GLY A 135 -13.99 5.60 -7.34
N ALA A 136 -12.91 5.97 -6.67
CA ALA A 136 -11.64 6.28 -7.33
C ALA A 136 -11.06 5.06 -8.06
N GLY A 137 -11.11 3.87 -7.45
CA GLY A 137 -10.68 2.63 -8.07
C GLY A 137 -11.49 2.28 -9.33
N VAL A 138 -12.81 2.47 -9.30
CA VAL A 138 -13.68 2.29 -10.47
C VAL A 138 -13.32 3.27 -11.58
N LEU A 139 -13.17 4.56 -11.27
CA LEU A 139 -12.84 5.60 -12.26
C LEU A 139 -11.46 5.36 -12.89
N ASN A 140 -10.45 5.07 -12.07
CA ASN A 140 -9.11 4.72 -12.55
C ASN A 140 -9.15 3.44 -13.39
N GLY A 141 -9.91 2.43 -12.93
CA GLY A 141 -10.12 1.18 -13.64
C GLY A 141 -10.74 1.41 -15.02
N LEU A 142 -11.76 2.23 -15.13
CA LEU A 142 -12.39 2.60 -16.41
C LEU A 142 -11.42 3.36 -17.33
N GLY A 143 -10.67 4.32 -16.79
CA GLY A 143 -9.66 5.06 -17.58
C GLY A 143 -8.58 4.13 -18.14
N LEU A 144 -8.01 3.27 -17.29
CA LEU A 144 -6.98 2.32 -17.71
C LEU A 144 -7.54 1.20 -18.60
N ALA A 145 -8.80 0.77 -18.37
CA ALA A 145 -9.49 -0.19 -19.23
C ALA A 145 -9.67 0.36 -20.65
N LEU A 146 -10.01 1.64 -20.77
CA LEU A 146 -10.12 2.28 -22.08
C LEU A 146 -8.76 2.32 -22.78
N ILE A 147 -7.70 2.71 -22.09
CA ILE A 147 -6.35 2.78 -22.65
C ILE A 147 -5.86 1.39 -23.06
N LEU A 148 -5.82 0.46 -22.12
CA LEU A 148 -5.26 -0.88 -22.37
C LEU A 148 -6.19 -1.75 -23.22
N GLY A 149 -7.50 -1.61 -23.05
CA GLY A 149 -8.50 -2.34 -23.83
C GLY A 149 -8.48 -1.93 -25.30
N VAL A 150 -8.44 -0.63 -25.59
CA VAL A 150 -8.33 -0.13 -26.97
C VAL A 150 -6.97 -0.49 -27.57
N ALA A 151 -5.87 -0.28 -26.82
CA ALA A 151 -4.53 -0.67 -27.27
C ALA A 151 -4.46 -2.19 -27.58
N GLY A 152 -5.01 -3.03 -26.70
CA GLY A 152 -5.07 -4.48 -26.90
C GLY A 152 -5.90 -4.87 -28.12
N ALA A 153 -7.07 -4.25 -28.31
CA ALA A 153 -7.92 -4.53 -29.45
C ALA A 153 -7.25 -4.14 -30.79
N VAL A 154 -6.59 -2.96 -30.84
CA VAL A 154 -5.97 -2.42 -32.05
C VAL A 154 -4.64 -3.12 -32.35
N ILE A 155 -3.75 -3.23 -31.37
CA ILE A 155 -2.39 -3.75 -31.58
C ILE A 155 -2.42 -5.27 -31.84
N LEU A 156 -3.30 -5.99 -31.12
CA LEU A 156 -3.39 -7.45 -31.26
C LEU A 156 -4.41 -7.89 -32.31
N GLY A 157 -5.18 -6.95 -32.87
CA GLY A 157 -6.20 -7.27 -33.87
C GLY A 157 -7.36 -8.14 -33.36
N GLN A 158 -7.53 -8.22 -32.03
CA GLN A 158 -8.52 -9.07 -31.35
C GLN A 158 -9.40 -8.25 -30.41
N PRO A 159 -10.56 -7.74 -30.84
CA PRO A 159 -11.43 -6.91 -30.02
C PRO A 159 -11.86 -7.59 -28.70
N MET A 160 -12.08 -8.90 -28.73
CA MET A 160 -12.45 -9.67 -27.54
C MET A 160 -11.37 -9.63 -26.47
N LEU A 161 -10.11 -9.69 -26.86
CA LEU A 161 -8.98 -9.59 -25.94
C LEU A 161 -8.91 -8.21 -25.30
N GLY A 162 -9.21 -7.15 -26.06
CA GLY A 162 -9.33 -5.78 -25.52
C GLY A 162 -10.40 -5.66 -24.44
N VAL A 163 -11.56 -6.31 -24.65
CA VAL A 163 -12.64 -6.34 -23.62
C VAL A 163 -12.18 -7.07 -22.37
N VAL A 164 -11.54 -8.23 -22.50
CA VAL A 164 -11.03 -9.02 -21.36
C VAL A 164 -10.00 -8.23 -20.57
N LEU A 165 -9.07 -7.56 -21.25
CA LEU A 165 -8.06 -6.71 -20.61
C LEU A 165 -8.70 -5.52 -19.90
N GLY A 166 -9.69 -4.88 -20.53
CA GLY A 166 -10.42 -3.79 -19.92
C GLY A 166 -11.13 -4.20 -18.64
N LEU A 167 -11.84 -5.31 -18.65
CA LEU A 167 -12.50 -5.86 -17.47
C LEU A 167 -11.49 -6.25 -16.38
N ALA A 168 -10.39 -6.88 -16.74
CA ALA A 168 -9.32 -7.23 -15.82
C ALA A 168 -8.74 -5.99 -15.13
N MET A 169 -8.56 -4.87 -15.86
CA MET A 169 -8.09 -3.60 -15.29
C MET A 169 -9.07 -3.01 -14.29
N ILE A 170 -10.37 -3.01 -14.59
CA ILE A 170 -11.39 -2.50 -13.67
C ILE A 170 -11.38 -3.31 -12.37
N VAL A 171 -11.43 -4.63 -12.46
CA VAL A 171 -11.43 -5.51 -11.30
C VAL A 171 -10.14 -5.32 -10.48
N ASN A 172 -9.00 -5.30 -11.15
CA ASN A 172 -7.69 -5.12 -10.53
C ASN A 172 -7.61 -3.80 -9.73
N GLN A 173 -8.04 -2.68 -10.32
CA GLN A 173 -8.01 -1.37 -9.66
C GLN A 173 -8.97 -1.29 -8.47
N VAL A 174 -10.15 -1.87 -8.59
CA VAL A 174 -11.13 -1.94 -7.50
C VAL A 174 -10.58 -2.75 -6.31
N VAL A 175 -10.05 -3.94 -6.59
CA VAL A 175 -9.47 -4.83 -5.56
C VAL A 175 -8.26 -4.17 -4.90
N ALA A 176 -7.39 -3.55 -5.68
CA ALA A 176 -6.22 -2.83 -5.17
C ALA A 176 -6.59 -1.66 -4.27
N ALA A 177 -7.52 -0.81 -4.68
CA ALA A 177 -8.00 0.32 -3.89
C ALA A 177 -8.65 -0.15 -2.57
N MET A 178 -9.49 -1.19 -2.63
CA MET A 178 -10.09 -1.77 -1.43
C MET A 178 -9.04 -2.37 -0.48
N GLY A 179 -8.09 -3.15 -1.00
CA GLY A 179 -7.02 -3.74 -0.21
C GLY A 179 -6.18 -2.68 0.49
N GLY A 180 -5.80 -1.62 -0.23
CA GLY A 180 -5.02 -0.52 0.31
C GLY A 180 -5.68 0.23 1.47
N VAL A 181 -7.02 0.34 1.48
CA VAL A 181 -7.75 1.02 2.57
C VAL A 181 -8.16 0.06 3.68
N LEU A 182 -8.64 -1.14 3.33
CA LEU A 182 -9.19 -2.07 4.33
C LEU A 182 -8.10 -2.67 5.22
N MET A 183 -6.89 -2.89 4.69
CA MET A 183 -5.79 -3.49 5.44
C MET A 183 -5.40 -2.64 6.67
N PRO A 184 -5.05 -1.32 6.53
CA PRO A 184 -4.71 -0.51 7.68
C PRO A 184 -5.90 -0.28 8.63
N LEU A 185 -7.13 -0.21 8.11
CA LEU A 185 -8.33 -0.13 8.95
C LEU A 185 -8.56 -1.38 9.80
N ALA A 186 -8.28 -2.57 9.25
CA ALA A 186 -8.39 -3.82 9.99
C ALA A 186 -7.33 -3.91 11.08
N LEU A 187 -6.09 -3.56 10.76
CA LEU A 187 -4.97 -3.57 11.72
C LEU A 187 -5.15 -2.55 12.85
N ASN A 188 -5.69 -1.38 12.57
CA ASN A 188 -5.94 -0.34 13.59
C ASN A 188 -7.09 -0.69 14.56
N ARG A 189 -7.90 -1.73 14.24
CA ARG A 189 -8.98 -2.22 15.14
C ARG A 189 -8.53 -3.36 16.06
N MET A 190 -7.38 -3.95 15.81
CA MET A 190 -6.78 -5.01 16.64
C MET A 190 -5.91 -4.41 17.74
#